data_3492cbb159bcd1b6ae0f8ac94fb07d69
#
_entry.id   3492cbb159bcd1b6ae0f8ac94fb07d69
#
_cell.length_a   1.000
_cell.length_b   1.000
_cell.length_c   1.000
_cell.angle_alpha   90.00
_cell.angle_beta   90.00
_cell.angle_gamma   90.00
#
_symmetry.space_group_name_H-M   'P 1'
#
loop_
_entity.id
_entity.type
_entity.pdbx_description
1 polymer ?
#
loop_
_entity_poly.entity_id
_entity_poly.type
_entity_poly.pdbx_seq_one_letter_code
_entity_poly.pdbx_strand_id
1 'polypeptide(L)'
;MKIGSISGLVYPANDLDKTAGFYEMLGFRPGKRDDHQFTCYVNWFWLTFTTDRDRADVQPGTGPTLYLKVDDIDDCYGAVLAHGLTPSSEPRKDRSGRREFVLLDPDGNRLAFFTK
;
A
#
# COMPACT_ATOMS: atom_id res chain seq x y z
N MET A 1 -26.11 12.22 12.59
CA MET A 1 -24.71 12.23 12.16
C MET A 1 -24.63 11.79 10.71
N LYS A 2 -23.81 12.46 9.92
CA LYS A 2 -23.69 12.14 8.49
C LYS A 2 -22.21 12.06 8.10
N ILE A 3 -21.76 10.86 7.70
CA ILE A 3 -20.40 10.64 7.23
C ILE A 3 -20.38 10.85 5.72
N GLY A 4 -19.47 11.71 5.23
CA GLY A 4 -19.40 12.02 3.81
C GLY A 4 -18.68 10.99 2.98
N SER A 5 -17.57 10.41 3.50
CA SER A 5 -16.80 9.41 2.78
C SER A 5 -15.81 8.71 3.71
N ILE A 6 -15.28 7.59 3.24
CA ILE A 6 -14.05 7.02 3.77
C ILE A 6 -12.94 7.59 2.88
N SER A 7 -12.03 8.37 3.45
CA SER A 7 -11.13 9.20 2.66
C SER A 7 -9.67 8.78 2.68
N GLY A 8 -9.20 8.13 3.74
CA GLY A 8 -7.81 7.75 3.83
C GLY A 8 -7.47 6.97 5.07
N LEU A 9 -6.20 6.59 5.17
CA LEU A 9 -5.65 5.83 6.29
C LEU A 9 -4.33 6.44 6.72
N VAL A 10 -4.02 6.31 8.02
CA VAL A 10 -2.72 6.67 8.57
C VAL A 10 -2.04 5.40 9.04
N TYR A 11 -0.81 5.18 8.55
CA TYR A 11 0.01 4.03 8.91
C TYR A 11 1.24 4.47 9.68
N PRO A 12 1.66 3.73 10.70
CA PRO A 12 2.99 3.94 11.28
C PRO A 12 4.05 3.45 10.30
N ALA A 13 5.20 4.13 10.28
CA ALA A 13 6.35 3.77 9.45
C ALA A 13 7.63 3.91 10.26
N ASN A 14 8.65 3.12 9.91
CA ASN A 14 9.97 3.20 10.53
C ASN A 14 10.92 4.12 9.75
N ASP A 15 10.89 4.03 8.43
CA ASP A 15 11.81 4.76 7.55
C ASP A 15 11.02 5.38 6.41
N LEU A 16 10.80 6.69 6.49
CA LEU A 16 9.99 7.40 5.49
C LEU A 16 10.59 7.36 4.09
N ASP A 17 11.92 7.40 3.97
CA ASP A 17 12.55 7.37 2.64
C ASP A 17 12.29 6.05 1.94
N LYS A 18 12.44 4.94 2.65
CA LYS A 18 12.17 3.61 2.08
C LYS A 18 10.71 3.46 1.70
N THR A 19 9.81 3.89 2.59
CA THR A 19 8.38 3.74 2.37
C THR A 19 7.90 4.65 1.23
N ALA A 20 8.36 5.91 1.18
CA ALA A 20 8.03 6.82 0.10
C ALA A 20 8.49 6.28 -1.25
N GLY A 21 9.75 5.82 -1.33
CA GLY A 21 10.29 5.25 -2.57
C GLY A 21 9.51 4.04 -3.04
N PHE A 22 9.08 3.17 -2.11
CA PHE A 22 8.30 1.99 -2.44
C PHE A 22 6.95 2.36 -3.06
N TYR A 23 6.19 3.24 -2.43
CA TYR A 23 4.86 3.60 -2.92
C TYR A 23 4.91 4.44 -4.20
N GLU A 24 5.92 5.31 -4.35
CA GLU A 24 6.12 6.04 -5.60
C GLU A 24 6.42 5.10 -6.75
N MET A 25 7.24 4.08 -6.52
CA MET A 25 7.56 3.06 -7.52
C MET A 25 6.32 2.30 -7.95
N LEU A 26 5.39 2.03 -7.03
CA LEU A 26 4.12 1.37 -7.35
C LEU A 26 3.16 2.26 -8.14
N GLY A 27 3.47 3.55 -8.27
CA GLY A 27 2.64 4.49 -9.02
C GLY A 27 1.68 5.32 -8.18
N PHE A 28 1.83 5.30 -6.86
CA PHE A 28 1.05 6.19 -6.00
C PHE A 28 1.49 7.63 -6.25
N ARG A 29 0.52 8.54 -6.35
CA ARG A 29 0.81 9.95 -6.59
C ARG A 29 1.31 10.60 -5.30
N PRO A 30 2.52 11.22 -5.31
CA PRO A 30 3.04 11.83 -4.10
C PRO A 30 2.26 13.09 -3.71
N GLY A 31 2.08 13.27 -2.42
CA GLY A 31 1.49 14.47 -1.82
C GLY A 31 2.48 15.19 -0.92
N LYS A 32 1.99 15.77 0.15
CA LYS A 32 2.83 16.52 1.09
C LYS A 32 3.77 15.59 1.85
N ARG A 33 4.95 16.12 2.16
CA ARG A 33 5.94 15.42 2.98
C ARG A 33 6.65 16.43 3.90
N ASP A 34 6.90 15.99 5.13
CA ASP A 34 7.79 16.69 6.07
C ASP A 34 8.72 15.67 6.72
N ASP A 35 9.39 16.05 7.83
CA ASP A 35 10.38 15.19 8.49
C ASP A 35 9.76 13.96 9.16
N HIS A 36 8.45 13.98 9.42
CA HIS A 36 7.78 12.95 10.22
C HIS A 36 6.75 12.15 9.45
N GLN A 37 6.30 12.62 8.30
CA GLN A 37 5.28 11.92 7.54
C GLN A 37 5.28 12.31 6.07
N PHE A 38 4.68 11.46 5.26
CA PHE A 38 4.32 11.81 3.88
C PHE A 38 2.96 11.23 3.53
N THR A 39 2.31 11.85 2.55
CA THR A 39 1.01 11.40 2.05
C THR A 39 1.14 11.06 0.58
N CYS A 40 0.50 9.99 0.16
CA CYS A 40 0.38 9.62 -1.25
C CYS A 40 -1.06 9.24 -1.56
N TYR A 41 -1.40 9.22 -2.85
CA TYR A 41 -2.78 9.10 -3.29
C TYR A 41 -2.94 8.06 -4.39
N VAL A 42 -4.08 7.37 -4.36
CA VAL A 42 -4.65 6.72 -5.53
C VAL A 42 -6.01 7.39 -5.75
N ASN A 43 -6.18 8.06 -6.89
CA ASN A 43 -7.34 8.93 -7.11
C ASN A 43 -7.44 9.96 -5.98
N TRP A 44 -8.53 9.98 -5.24
CA TRP A 44 -8.74 10.88 -4.11
C TRP A 44 -8.42 10.22 -2.76
N PHE A 45 -8.26 8.90 -2.72
CA PHE A 45 -7.99 8.18 -1.49
C PHE A 45 -6.53 8.36 -1.09
N TRP A 46 -6.29 8.76 0.15
CA TRP A 46 -4.94 9.06 0.60
C TRP A 46 -4.44 8.05 1.65
N LEU A 47 -3.13 7.82 1.60
CA LEU A 47 -2.40 7.09 2.64
C LEU A 47 -1.35 8.03 3.21
N THR A 48 -1.33 8.19 4.52
CA THR A 48 -0.28 8.94 5.22
C THR A 48 0.55 7.97 6.04
N PHE A 49 1.86 8.02 5.85
CA PHE A 49 2.81 7.21 6.61
C PHE A 49 3.55 8.13 7.56
N THR A 50 3.61 7.77 8.85
CA THR A 50 4.17 8.64 9.87
C THR A 50 5.10 7.90 10.84
N THR A 51 6.17 8.57 11.22
CA THR A 51 7.05 8.12 12.31
C THR A 51 6.59 8.66 13.68
N ASP A 52 5.58 9.53 13.69
CA ASP A 52 5.02 10.10 14.91
C ASP A 52 4.09 9.10 15.57
N ARG A 53 4.51 8.54 16.71
CA ARG A 53 3.73 7.53 17.43
C ARG A 53 2.52 8.12 18.17
N ASP A 54 2.47 9.41 18.36
CA ASP A 54 1.26 10.05 18.89
C ASP A 54 0.15 10.04 17.85
N ARG A 55 0.50 10.08 16.57
CA ARG A 55 -0.47 10.02 15.48
C ARG A 55 -0.87 8.59 15.13
N ALA A 56 0.06 7.65 15.22
CA ALA A 56 -0.17 6.24 14.91
C ALA A 56 0.58 5.37 15.93
N ASP A 57 -0.07 5.08 17.04
CA ASP A 57 0.53 4.39 18.19
C ASP A 57 0.29 2.88 18.09
N VAL A 58 0.76 2.30 17.00
CA VAL A 58 0.77 0.85 16.80
C VAL A 58 2.05 0.45 16.11
N GLN A 59 2.40 -0.82 16.19
CA GLN A 59 3.59 -1.34 15.52
C GLN A 59 3.42 -1.28 13.99
N PRO A 60 4.43 -0.77 13.25
CA PRO A 60 4.42 -0.85 11.81
C PRO A 60 4.25 -2.30 11.32
N GLY A 61 3.47 -2.48 10.27
CA GLY A 61 3.26 -3.80 9.68
C GLY A 61 2.15 -4.62 10.31
N THR A 62 1.42 -4.08 11.30
CA THR A 62 0.34 -4.80 11.99
C THR A 62 -1.05 -4.39 11.55
N GLY A 63 -1.14 -3.53 10.54
CA GLY A 63 -2.42 -3.04 10.04
C GLY A 63 -3.14 -4.04 9.13
N PRO A 64 -4.31 -3.66 8.63
CA PRO A 64 -5.08 -4.51 7.73
C PRO A 64 -4.41 -4.65 6.37
N THR A 65 -4.86 -5.64 5.60
CA THR A 65 -4.45 -5.78 4.21
C THR A 65 -5.15 -4.73 3.36
N LEU A 66 -4.37 -4.01 2.55
CA LEU A 66 -4.89 -3.03 1.62
C LEU A 66 -5.10 -3.71 0.26
N TYR A 67 -6.32 -3.67 -0.26
CA TYR A 67 -6.63 -4.25 -1.55
C TYR A 67 -6.56 -3.20 -2.65
N LEU A 68 -5.77 -3.49 -3.67
CA LEU A 68 -5.50 -2.61 -4.80
C LEU A 68 -5.97 -3.31 -6.08
N LYS A 69 -6.95 -2.72 -6.74
CA LYS A 69 -7.46 -3.28 -8.01
C LYS A 69 -6.55 -2.87 -9.15
N VAL A 70 -6.20 -3.82 -10.00
CA VAL A 70 -5.44 -3.59 -11.23
C VAL A 70 -6.22 -4.18 -12.41
N ASP A 71 -5.94 -3.67 -13.61
CA ASP A 71 -6.63 -4.13 -14.81
C ASP A 71 -6.11 -5.50 -15.29
N ASP A 72 -4.79 -5.69 -15.20
CA ASP A 72 -4.11 -6.91 -15.64
C ASP A 72 -3.17 -7.39 -14.54
N ILE A 73 -3.58 -8.47 -13.87
CA ILE A 73 -2.82 -8.97 -12.71
C ILE A 73 -1.46 -9.55 -13.13
N ASP A 74 -1.37 -10.17 -14.29
CA ASP A 74 -0.11 -10.76 -14.74
C ASP A 74 0.89 -9.68 -15.15
N ASP A 75 0.44 -8.61 -15.81
CA ASP A 75 1.29 -7.47 -16.12
C ASP A 75 1.78 -6.78 -14.84
N CYS A 76 0.89 -6.61 -13.87
CA CYS A 76 1.24 -6.02 -12.58
C CYS A 76 2.30 -6.88 -11.86
N TYR A 77 2.09 -8.17 -11.81
CA TYR A 77 3.04 -9.10 -11.21
C TYR A 77 4.41 -9.03 -11.89
N GLY A 78 4.43 -9.04 -13.23
CA GLY A 78 5.66 -8.91 -14.00
C GLY A 78 6.40 -7.61 -13.73
N ALA A 79 5.67 -6.50 -13.61
CA ALA A 79 6.26 -5.19 -13.30
C ALA A 79 6.88 -5.18 -11.90
N VAL A 80 6.21 -5.76 -10.93
CA VAL A 80 6.72 -5.87 -9.55
C VAL A 80 8.03 -6.67 -9.54
N LEU A 81 8.08 -7.79 -10.24
CA LEU A 81 9.30 -8.59 -10.37
C LEU A 81 10.42 -7.82 -11.07
N ALA A 82 10.09 -7.06 -12.12
CA ALA A 82 11.06 -6.27 -12.87
C ALA A 82 11.70 -5.17 -12.02
N HIS A 83 11.01 -4.70 -10.98
CA HIS A 83 11.56 -3.74 -10.02
C HIS A 83 12.37 -4.41 -8.89
N GLY A 84 12.60 -5.70 -8.98
CA GLY A 84 13.41 -6.43 -8.00
C GLY A 84 12.69 -6.78 -6.72
N LEU A 85 11.37 -6.68 -6.70
CA LEU A 85 10.58 -7.02 -5.52
C LEU A 85 10.17 -8.50 -5.57
N THR A 86 9.92 -9.06 -4.40
CA THR A 86 9.56 -10.48 -4.26
C THR A 86 8.17 -10.59 -3.63
N PRO A 87 7.12 -10.78 -4.43
CA PRO A 87 5.79 -11.05 -3.89
C PRO A 87 5.75 -12.33 -3.06
N SER A 88 4.79 -12.42 -2.16
CA SER A 88 4.62 -13.59 -1.30
C SER A 88 4.26 -14.84 -2.08
N SER A 89 3.62 -14.68 -3.24
CA SER A 89 3.26 -15.79 -4.12
C SER A 89 2.99 -15.29 -5.53
N GLU A 90 2.88 -16.22 -6.48
CA GLU A 90 2.35 -15.93 -7.81
C GLU A 90 0.86 -15.58 -7.72
N PRO A 91 0.30 -14.90 -8.73
CA PRO A 91 -1.14 -14.68 -8.78
C PRO A 91 -1.91 -16.00 -8.72
N ARG A 92 -2.90 -16.05 -7.84
CA ARG A 92 -3.75 -17.25 -7.71
C ARG A 92 -5.17 -16.84 -7.36
N LYS A 93 -6.13 -17.72 -7.61
CA LYS A 93 -7.52 -17.48 -7.26
C LYS A 93 -7.72 -17.64 -5.75
N ASP A 94 -8.46 -16.69 -5.16
CA ASP A 94 -8.94 -16.82 -3.79
C ASP A 94 -10.29 -17.55 -3.77
N ARG A 95 -10.91 -17.63 -2.60
CA ARG A 95 -12.20 -18.31 -2.45
C ARG A 95 -13.33 -17.67 -3.26
N SER A 96 -13.23 -16.36 -3.52
CA SER A 96 -14.24 -15.64 -4.30
C SER A 96 -14.05 -15.78 -5.81
N GLY A 97 -13.00 -16.47 -6.26
CA GLY A 97 -12.65 -16.58 -7.67
C GLY A 97 -11.86 -15.39 -8.20
N ARG A 98 -11.50 -14.47 -7.32
CA ARG A 98 -10.69 -13.29 -7.64
C ARG A 98 -9.22 -13.72 -7.74
N ARG A 99 -8.53 -13.27 -8.78
CA ARG A 99 -7.09 -13.53 -8.88
C ARG A 99 -6.33 -12.43 -8.13
N GLU A 100 -5.39 -12.83 -7.31
CA GLU A 100 -4.62 -11.88 -6.51
C GLU A 100 -3.21 -12.38 -6.20
N PHE A 101 -2.32 -11.44 -5.88
CA PHE A 101 -1.05 -11.73 -5.22
C PHE A 101 -0.81 -10.70 -4.13
N VAL A 102 0.03 -11.06 -3.16
CA VAL A 102 0.34 -10.18 -2.03
C VAL A 102 1.78 -9.74 -2.09
N LEU A 103 2.02 -8.46 -1.84
CA LEU A 103 3.33 -7.85 -1.71
C LEU A 103 3.41 -7.16 -0.37
N LEU A 104 4.53 -7.31 0.34
CA LEU A 104 4.76 -6.60 1.59
C LEU A 104 5.50 -5.30 1.32
N ASP A 105 5.07 -4.23 1.99
CA ASP A 105 5.81 -2.98 1.94
C ASP A 105 7.03 -3.03 2.88
N PRO A 106 7.88 -1.97 2.95
CA PRO A 106 9.08 -2.01 3.79
C PRO A 106 8.83 -2.25 5.28
N ASP A 107 7.65 -1.95 5.79
CA ASP A 107 7.29 -2.18 7.19
C ASP A 107 6.54 -3.49 7.41
N GLY A 108 6.29 -4.25 6.34
CA GLY A 108 5.55 -5.50 6.43
C GLY A 108 4.04 -5.36 6.25
N ASN A 109 3.55 -4.18 5.86
CA ASN A 109 2.13 -4.03 5.54
C ASN A 109 1.79 -4.84 4.29
N ARG A 110 0.64 -5.48 4.31
CA ARG A 110 0.21 -6.36 3.22
C ARG A 110 -0.57 -5.58 2.18
N LEU A 111 -0.12 -5.67 0.94
CA LEU A 111 -0.84 -5.13 -0.21
C LEU A 111 -1.31 -6.30 -1.07
N ALA A 112 -2.60 -6.40 -1.28
CA ALA A 112 -3.17 -7.43 -2.15
C ALA A 112 -3.58 -6.79 -3.48
N PHE A 113 -2.86 -7.13 -4.53
CA PHE A 113 -3.21 -6.70 -5.88
C PHE A 113 -4.18 -7.72 -6.44
N PHE A 114 -5.28 -7.25 -7.00
CA PHE A 114 -6.30 -8.16 -7.51
C PHE A 114 -6.95 -7.67 -8.79
N THR A 115 -7.52 -8.61 -9.51
CA THR A 115 -8.40 -8.34 -10.63
C THR A 115 -9.61 -9.25 -10.53
N LYS A 116 -10.71 -8.80 -11.04
CA LYS A 116 -11.93 -9.61 -11.05
C LYS A 116 -11.96 -10.56 -12.23
#